data_523a6ccacfa6968cca54c71ccc6a7deb
#
_entry.id   523a6ccacfa6968cca54c71ccc6a7deb
#
_cell.length_a   1.000
_cell.length_b   1.000
_cell.length_c   1.000
_cell.angle_alpha   90.00
_cell.angle_beta   90.00
_cell.angle_gamma   90.00
#
_symmetry.space_group_name_H-M   'P 1'
#
loop_
_entity.id
_entity.type
_entity.pdbx_description
1 polymer ?
#
loop_
_entity_poly.entity_id
_entity_poly.type
_entity_poly.pdbx_seq_one_letter_code
_entity_poly.pdbx_strand_id
1 'polypeptide(L)'
;IIKEHSQVKRINLHKILTHTRSLMREREEVFDHFITAVINTLNADEIYDAAIEALQDILQPDGLLLMMNQNTRHVFSVIRKCGSIACTKSYSVPTDSMLQELKDSPNLIMLNDTGKHILDLMTPRQRNWLNAEHITAIYTLKYNQVIIGFLYLAAHDGQDFAPEELRYLEKICYYSSYALRNANLYQNAYRASITDDLTSLYNRKHAFECIDHVCQHQKPSTLIVLDIDDFKLYNELYGAQESDNLIHRFAQVILQEISSKDIGFRFGADEFLILKAGTDIDEACSCCKRIVDAITDATPANTVWDITITCGISVFPDISTDAASFLHNAEQAIYYGKQAGKGNIEVYRPGIDERSHDPDI
;
A
#
# COMPACT_ATOMS: atom_id res chain seq x y z
N ILE A 1 14.23 62.86 31.61
CA ILE A 1 12.96 62.05 31.54
C ILE A 1 12.61 61.75 30.09
N ILE A 2 12.53 62.72 29.14
CA ILE A 2 12.16 62.44 27.74
C ILE A 2 13.22 61.61 27.01
N LYS A 3 14.52 61.85 27.22
CA LYS A 3 15.63 61.08 26.64
C LYS A 3 15.69 59.65 27.19
N GLU A 4 15.46 59.43 28.46
CA GLU A 4 15.45 58.11 29.10
C GLU A 4 14.28 57.28 28.61
N HIS A 5 13.07 57.86 28.44
CA HIS A 5 11.93 57.16 27.87
C HIS A 5 12.17 56.74 26.42
N SER A 6 12.87 57.55 25.63
CA SER A 6 13.24 57.23 24.24
C SER A 6 14.28 56.09 24.18
N GLN A 7 15.21 56.05 25.12
CA GLN A 7 16.26 55.03 25.20
C GLN A 7 15.72 53.67 25.65
N VAL A 8 14.81 53.66 26.63
CA VAL A 8 14.10 52.47 27.09
C VAL A 8 13.23 51.88 25.98
N LYS A 9 12.48 52.70 25.23
CA LYS A 9 11.72 52.26 24.05
C LYS A 9 12.59 51.67 22.95
N ARG A 10 13.77 52.23 22.67
CA ARG A 10 14.74 51.70 21.69
C ARG A 10 15.31 50.35 22.15
N ILE A 11 15.65 50.20 23.43
CA ILE A 11 16.17 48.92 23.98
C ILE A 11 15.10 47.85 23.92
N ASN A 12 13.85 48.17 24.27
CA ASN A 12 12.73 47.22 24.18
C ASN A 12 12.43 46.83 22.74
N LEU A 13 12.42 47.80 21.81
CA LEU A 13 12.23 47.48 20.39
C LEU A 13 13.34 46.61 19.81
N HIS A 14 14.59 46.86 20.21
CA HIS A 14 15.73 46.04 19.77
C HIS A 14 15.64 44.63 20.33
N LYS A 15 15.25 44.42 21.58
CA LYS A 15 15.01 43.11 22.19
C LYS A 15 13.88 42.34 21.48
N ILE A 16 12.77 42.98 21.18
CA ILE A 16 11.65 42.43 20.46
C ILE A 16 12.09 41.96 19.06
N LEU A 17 12.79 42.83 18.30
CA LEU A 17 13.30 42.52 16.97
C LEU A 17 14.30 41.40 16.98
N THR A 18 15.16 41.32 17.98
CA THR A 18 16.14 40.21 18.10
C THR A 18 15.45 38.88 18.42
N HIS A 19 14.47 38.91 19.31
CA HIS A 19 13.67 37.73 19.64
C HIS A 19 12.84 37.24 18.46
N THR A 20 12.17 38.14 17.73
CA THR A 20 11.42 37.80 16.52
C THR A 20 12.31 37.17 15.44
N ARG A 21 13.53 37.73 15.24
CA ARG A 21 14.50 37.16 14.31
C ARG A 21 14.98 35.74 14.73
N SER A 22 15.18 35.51 16.02
CA SER A 22 15.55 34.18 16.53
C SER A 22 14.45 33.17 16.27
N LEU A 23 13.19 33.49 16.58
CA LEU A 23 12.04 32.63 16.33
C LEU A 23 11.84 32.33 14.83
N MET A 24 12.01 33.34 13.96
CA MET A 24 11.95 33.10 12.52
C MET A 24 13.02 32.13 12.03
N ARG A 25 14.24 32.26 12.54
CA ARG A 25 15.34 31.37 12.17
C ARG A 25 15.10 29.95 12.66
N GLU A 26 14.65 29.77 13.88
CA GLU A 26 14.29 28.45 14.42
C GLU A 26 13.21 27.76 13.58
N ARG A 27 12.15 28.50 13.20
CA ARG A 27 11.10 27.97 12.34
C ARG A 27 11.60 27.61 10.94
N GLU A 28 12.53 28.40 10.40
CA GLU A 28 13.15 28.13 9.11
C GLU A 28 14.03 26.86 9.15
N GLU A 29 14.80 26.67 10.22
CA GLU A 29 15.60 25.47 10.45
C GLU A 29 14.72 24.19 10.58
N VAL A 30 13.60 24.28 11.30
CA VAL A 30 12.61 23.18 11.39
C VAL A 30 12.01 22.87 10.03
N PHE A 31 11.63 23.91 9.28
CA PHE A 31 11.04 23.73 7.95
C PHE A 31 12.04 23.12 6.96
N ASP A 32 13.30 23.53 6.97
CA ASP A 32 14.35 22.97 6.11
C ASP A 32 14.62 21.50 6.46
N HIS A 33 14.59 21.15 7.74
CA HIS A 33 14.71 19.76 8.18
C HIS A 33 13.53 18.92 7.68
N PHE A 34 12.30 19.41 7.83
CA PHE A 34 11.10 18.78 7.29
C PHE A 34 11.20 18.56 5.77
N ILE A 35 11.57 19.60 5.01
CA ILE A 35 11.72 19.48 3.54
C ILE A 35 12.73 18.39 3.18
N THR A 36 13.88 18.36 3.88
CA THR A 36 14.92 17.36 3.64
C THR A 36 14.43 15.94 3.92
N ALA A 37 13.67 15.73 5.01
CA ALA A 37 13.09 14.45 5.34
C ALA A 37 12.09 13.98 4.28
N VAL A 38 11.19 14.87 3.86
CA VAL A 38 10.08 14.53 2.94
C VAL A 38 10.55 14.30 1.49
N ILE A 39 11.62 14.99 1.04
CA ILE A 39 12.16 14.79 -0.32
C ILE A 39 12.89 13.44 -0.44
N ASN A 40 13.48 12.95 0.63
CA ASN A 40 14.31 11.75 0.63
C ASN A 40 13.54 10.45 0.90
N THR A 41 12.23 10.49 1.11
CA THR A 41 11.42 9.30 1.39
C THR A 41 10.28 9.11 0.41
N LEU A 42 9.95 7.84 0.17
CA LEU A 42 8.72 7.39 -0.51
C LEU A 42 7.79 6.65 0.45
N ASN A 43 8.10 6.67 1.74
CA ASN A 43 7.30 6.05 2.78
C ASN A 43 6.27 7.06 3.33
N ALA A 44 4.99 6.76 3.17
CA ALA A 44 3.92 7.63 3.63
C ALA A 44 3.94 7.87 5.15
N ASP A 45 4.29 6.86 5.94
CA ASP A 45 4.37 6.99 7.40
C ASP A 45 5.46 7.97 7.83
N GLU A 46 6.63 7.93 7.19
CA GLU A 46 7.72 8.88 7.44
C GLU A 46 7.33 10.32 7.05
N ILE A 47 6.56 10.48 5.96
CA ILE A 47 6.04 11.79 5.55
C ILE A 47 5.04 12.32 6.59
N TYR A 48 4.15 11.46 7.12
CA TYR A 48 3.20 11.87 8.16
C TYR A 48 3.94 12.27 9.45
N ASP A 49 4.92 11.49 9.88
CA ASP A 49 5.67 11.75 11.09
C ASP A 49 6.45 13.06 10.98
N ALA A 50 7.19 13.28 9.89
CA ALA A 50 7.91 14.52 9.64
C ALA A 50 6.99 15.76 9.59
N ALA A 51 5.80 15.62 8.98
CA ALA A 51 4.84 16.72 8.91
C ALA A 51 4.27 17.08 10.30
N ILE A 52 3.89 16.08 11.08
CA ILE A 52 3.34 16.30 12.44
C ILE A 52 4.40 16.89 13.36
N GLU A 53 5.63 16.38 13.33
CA GLU A 53 6.75 16.89 14.12
C GLU A 53 7.02 18.38 13.79
N ALA A 54 7.17 18.71 12.51
CA ALA A 54 7.39 20.10 12.10
C ALA A 54 6.22 21.05 12.48
N LEU A 55 4.98 20.57 12.39
CA LEU A 55 3.80 21.32 12.81
C LEU A 55 3.76 21.52 14.33
N GLN A 56 4.15 20.52 15.12
CA GLN A 56 4.26 20.62 16.57
C GLN A 56 5.29 21.67 16.99
N ASP A 57 6.47 21.63 16.36
CA ASP A 57 7.57 22.53 16.71
C ASP A 57 7.29 23.99 16.33
N ILE A 58 6.63 24.22 15.17
CA ILE A 58 6.36 25.56 14.66
C ILE A 58 5.11 26.19 15.29
N LEU A 59 4.01 25.41 15.39
CA LEU A 59 2.71 25.94 15.82
C LEU A 59 2.48 25.77 17.33
N GLN A 60 3.14 24.80 17.96
CA GLN A 60 2.94 24.41 19.37
C GLN A 60 1.46 24.30 19.76
N PRO A 61 0.65 23.57 19.01
CA PRO A 61 -0.79 23.47 19.24
C PRO A 61 -1.09 22.60 20.45
N ASP A 62 -2.24 22.81 21.12
CA ASP A 62 -2.74 21.94 22.17
C ASP A 62 -3.09 20.55 21.63
N GLY A 63 -3.43 20.47 20.34
CA GLY A 63 -3.66 19.19 19.67
C GLY A 63 -3.67 19.29 18.15
N LEU A 64 -3.22 18.20 17.54
CA LEU A 64 -3.27 17.93 16.11
C LEU A 64 -3.92 16.57 15.84
N LEU A 65 -4.74 16.48 14.81
CA LEU A 65 -5.33 15.23 14.36
C LEU A 65 -5.29 15.15 12.83
N LEU A 66 -4.49 14.24 12.30
CA LEU A 66 -4.41 13.95 10.87
C LEU A 66 -5.28 12.75 10.52
N MET A 67 -6.20 12.96 9.61
CA MET A 67 -7.07 11.92 9.05
C MET A 67 -6.87 11.82 7.54
N MET A 68 -6.74 10.59 7.02
CA MET A 68 -6.57 10.32 5.60
C MET A 68 -7.67 9.42 5.05
N ASN A 69 -8.01 9.58 3.77
CA ASN A 69 -8.99 8.76 3.08
C ASN A 69 -8.46 7.33 2.88
N GLN A 70 -9.28 6.34 3.21
CA GLN A 70 -8.99 4.91 3.09
C GLN A 70 -9.51 4.29 1.78
N ASN A 71 -9.39 5.00 0.66
CA ASN A 71 -9.85 4.55 -0.66
C ASN A 71 -11.37 4.27 -0.79
N THR A 72 -12.14 4.58 0.24
CA THR A 72 -13.59 4.48 0.24
C THR A 72 -14.21 5.88 0.25
N ARG A 73 -15.28 6.11 -0.53
CA ARG A 73 -16.00 7.38 -0.51
C ARG A 73 -16.42 7.68 0.95
N HIS A 74 -16.09 8.88 1.43
CA HIS A 74 -16.53 9.45 2.71
C HIS A 74 -15.97 8.82 3.99
N VAL A 75 -14.97 7.93 3.92
CA VAL A 75 -14.35 7.36 5.13
C VAL A 75 -12.91 7.85 5.26
N PHE A 76 -12.64 8.55 6.36
CA PHE A 76 -11.33 9.05 6.72
C PHE A 76 -10.92 8.41 8.05
N SER A 77 -9.73 7.85 8.10
CA SER A 77 -9.19 7.22 9.30
C SER A 77 -8.12 8.07 9.94
N VAL A 78 -8.05 8.05 11.25
CA VAL A 78 -6.98 8.70 12.01
C VAL A 78 -5.66 8.01 11.69
N ILE A 79 -4.71 8.78 11.19
CA ILE A 79 -3.35 8.31 10.86
C ILE A 79 -2.37 8.74 11.96
N ARG A 80 -2.43 10.02 12.35
CA ARG A 80 -1.57 10.55 13.41
C ARG A 80 -2.38 11.49 14.29
N LYS A 81 -2.03 11.55 15.57
CA LYS A 81 -2.54 12.55 16.50
C LYS A 81 -1.47 12.93 17.52
N CYS A 82 -1.52 14.17 17.97
CA CYS A 82 -0.78 14.60 19.14
C CYS A 82 -1.65 15.50 20.04
N GLY A 83 -1.24 15.69 21.29
CA GLY A 83 -2.00 16.46 22.26
C GLY A 83 -3.28 15.78 22.75
N SER A 84 -4.22 16.59 23.24
CA SER A 84 -5.38 16.13 24.02
C SER A 84 -6.60 15.73 23.18
N ILE A 85 -6.56 15.82 21.82
CA ILE A 85 -7.73 15.58 20.99
C ILE A 85 -8.21 14.13 21.12
N ALA A 86 -9.44 13.94 21.63
CA ALA A 86 -10.11 12.65 21.66
C ALA A 86 -10.81 12.37 20.33
N CYS A 87 -10.46 11.29 19.67
CA CYS A 87 -11.07 10.88 18.41
C CYS A 87 -11.28 9.37 18.33
N THR A 88 -12.38 8.96 17.71
CA THR A 88 -12.62 7.58 17.28
C THR A 88 -11.74 7.24 16.08
N LYS A 89 -11.45 5.95 15.88
CA LYS A 89 -10.53 5.46 14.83
C LYS A 89 -10.89 5.86 13.39
N SER A 90 -12.15 6.20 13.11
CA SER A 90 -12.60 6.62 11.78
C SER A 90 -13.69 7.69 11.87
N TYR A 91 -13.73 8.53 10.86
CA TYR A 91 -14.70 9.59 10.69
C TYR A 91 -15.29 9.53 9.29
N SER A 92 -16.60 9.70 9.15
CA SER A 92 -17.27 9.76 7.86
C SER A 92 -17.75 11.17 7.58
N VAL A 93 -17.43 11.72 6.43
CA VAL A 93 -17.99 13.00 5.96
C VAL A 93 -19.44 12.76 5.54
N PRO A 94 -20.41 13.47 6.12
CA PRO A 94 -21.81 13.05 6.04
C PRO A 94 -22.46 13.16 4.67
N THR A 95 -22.03 14.06 3.80
CA THR A 95 -22.74 14.32 2.54
C THR A 95 -21.79 14.70 1.39
N ASP A 96 -22.22 14.40 0.16
CA ASP A 96 -21.53 14.86 -1.07
C ASP A 96 -21.51 16.41 -1.15
N SER A 97 -22.53 17.10 -0.63
CA SER A 97 -22.60 18.54 -0.59
C SER A 97 -21.51 19.17 0.28
N MET A 98 -21.22 18.59 1.44
CA MET A 98 -20.12 19.06 2.30
C MET A 98 -18.76 18.82 1.62
N LEU A 99 -18.54 17.68 0.98
CA LEU A 99 -17.33 17.43 0.23
C LEU A 99 -17.17 18.39 -0.94
N GLN A 100 -18.25 18.71 -1.64
CA GLN A 100 -18.22 19.68 -2.74
C GLN A 100 -17.87 21.07 -2.22
N GLU A 101 -18.50 21.54 -1.16
CA GLU A 101 -18.18 22.82 -0.53
C GLU A 101 -16.72 22.89 -0.06
N LEU A 102 -16.23 21.84 0.58
CA LEU A 102 -14.83 21.75 1.00
C LEU A 102 -13.85 21.73 -0.17
N LYS A 103 -14.23 21.18 -1.34
CA LYS A 103 -13.39 21.26 -2.54
C LYS A 103 -13.23 22.69 -3.04
N ASP A 104 -14.33 23.44 -3.05
CA ASP A 104 -14.38 24.80 -3.57
C ASP A 104 -13.88 25.86 -2.56
N SER A 105 -13.83 25.50 -1.28
CA SER A 105 -13.32 26.36 -0.19
C SER A 105 -11.77 26.42 -0.17
N PRO A 106 -11.15 27.43 0.46
CA PRO A 106 -9.73 27.44 0.78
C PRO A 106 -9.31 26.19 1.53
N ASN A 107 -8.03 25.79 1.41
CA ASN A 107 -7.52 24.61 2.13
C ASN A 107 -7.57 24.81 3.65
N LEU A 108 -7.22 26.00 4.11
CA LEU A 108 -7.28 26.37 5.52
C LEU A 108 -8.62 27.06 5.82
N ILE A 109 -9.33 26.54 6.80
CA ILE A 109 -10.63 27.03 7.26
C ILE A 109 -10.52 27.33 8.75
N MET A 110 -10.60 28.61 9.11
CA MET A 110 -10.67 29.04 10.50
C MET A 110 -12.13 28.97 10.96
N LEU A 111 -12.38 28.25 12.05
CA LEU A 111 -13.76 27.95 12.51
C LEU A 111 -14.44 29.11 13.23
N ASN A 112 -13.66 30.11 13.71
CA ASN A 112 -14.16 31.26 14.48
C ASN A 112 -15.01 32.25 13.66
N ASP A 113 -14.62 32.57 12.41
CA ASP A 113 -15.31 33.58 11.59
C ASP A 113 -15.62 33.12 10.16
N THR A 114 -14.61 32.66 9.42
CA THR A 114 -14.74 32.35 7.99
C THR A 114 -15.33 30.95 7.75
N GLY A 115 -15.26 30.08 8.73
CA GLY A 115 -15.70 28.67 8.63
C GLY A 115 -17.15 28.42 9.03
N LYS A 116 -17.94 29.44 9.38
CA LYS A 116 -19.34 29.25 9.84
C LYS A 116 -20.20 28.48 8.85
N HIS A 117 -20.04 28.76 7.54
CA HIS A 117 -20.77 28.06 6.49
C HIS A 117 -20.46 26.53 6.43
N ILE A 118 -19.22 26.15 6.76
CA ILE A 118 -18.83 24.72 6.84
C ILE A 118 -19.45 24.09 8.09
N LEU A 119 -19.48 24.81 9.22
CA LEU A 119 -20.13 24.31 10.44
C LEU A 119 -21.62 24.05 10.23
N ASP A 120 -22.30 24.86 9.40
CA ASP A 120 -23.71 24.68 9.09
C ASP A 120 -24.00 23.39 8.29
N LEU A 121 -23.04 22.91 7.51
CA LEU A 121 -23.10 21.66 6.77
C LEU A 121 -22.79 20.43 7.64
N MET A 122 -22.26 20.62 8.83
CA MET A 122 -21.91 19.54 9.76
C MET A 122 -23.11 19.09 10.60
N THR A 123 -23.10 17.83 10.96
CA THR A 123 -24.08 17.29 11.92
C THR A 123 -23.89 17.90 13.31
N PRO A 124 -24.93 17.94 14.16
CA PRO A 124 -24.81 18.42 15.54
C PRO A 124 -23.72 17.65 16.33
N ARG A 125 -23.56 16.34 16.07
CA ARG A 125 -22.53 15.52 16.71
C ARG A 125 -21.12 15.98 16.35
N GLN A 126 -20.89 16.31 15.09
CA GLN A 126 -19.59 16.81 14.62
C GLN A 126 -19.25 18.17 15.21
N ARG A 127 -20.22 19.11 15.19
CA ARG A 127 -20.05 20.44 15.80
C ARG A 127 -19.73 20.34 17.30
N ASN A 128 -20.47 19.49 18.02
CA ASN A 128 -20.23 19.27 19.44
C ASN A 128 -18.83 18.71 19.70
N TRP A 129 -18.37 17.79 18.86
CA TRP A 129 -17.02 17.24 18.96
C TRP A 129 -15.95 18.33 18.69
N LEU A 130 -16.07 19.12 17.63
CA LEU A 130 -15.15 20.24 17.36
C LEU A 130 -15.05 21.19 18.55
N ASN A 131 -16.19 21.56 19.15
CA ASN A 131 -16.22 22.43 20.31
C ASN A 131 -15.60 21.78 21.56
N ALA A 132 -15.90 20.51 21.82
CA ALA A 132 -15.37 19.77 22.97
C ALA A 132 -13.86 19.61 22.90
N GLU A 133 -13.31 19.43 21.72
CA GLU A 133 -11.88 19.28 21.46
C GLU A 133 -11.17 20.62 21.15
N HIS A 134 -11.87 21.74 21.31
CA HIS A 134 -11.33 23.08 21.07
C HIS A 134 -10.68 23.27 19.69
N ILE A 135 -11.23 22.61 18.66
CA ILE A 135 -10.71 22.75 17.29
C ILE A 135 -10.97 24.16 16.77
N THR A 136 -9.92 24.87 16.42
CA THR A 136 -9.98 26.25 15.92
C THR A 136 -9.80 26.35 14.41
N ALA A 137 -9.13 25.37 13.80
CA ALA A 137 -8.87 25.33 12.37
C ALA A 137 -8.94 23.93 11.79
N ILE A 138 -9.34 23.87 10.53
CA ILE A 138 -9.31 22.64 9.71
C ILE A 138 -8.50 22.94 8.46
N TYR A 139 -7.50 22.12 8.17
CA TYR A 139 -6.81 22.14 6.89
C TYR A 139 -7.24 20.96 6.04
N THR A 140 -7.76 21.25 4.84
CA THR A 140 -8.18 20.24 3.87
C THR A 140 -7.02 19.88 2.95
N LEU A 141 -6.49 18.68 3.08
CA LEU A 141 -5.46 18.15 2.19
C LEU A 141 -6.10 17.77 0.86
N LYS A 142 -5.77 18.51 -0.21
CA LYS A 142 -6.34 18.32 -1.55
C LYS A 142 -5.27 17.98 -2.56
N TYR A 143 -5.66 17.13 -3.50
CA TYR A 143 -4.90 16.86 -4.70
C TYR A 143 -5.82 16.79 -5.92
N ASN A 144 -5.57 17.61 -6.97
CA ASN A 144 -6.41 17.69 -8.18
C ASN A 144 -7.92 17.76 -7.85
N GLN A 145 -8.32 18.63 -6.94
CA GLN A 145 -9.69 18.77 -6.45
C GLN A 145 -10.25 17.54 -5.70
N VAL A 146 -9.42 16.53 -5.45
CA VAL A 146 -9.80 15.39 -4.62
C VAL A 146 -9.30 15.62 -3.19
N ILE A 147 -10.21 15.49 -2.22
CA ILE A 147 -9.84 15.57 -0.80
C ILE A 147 -9.22 14.25 -0.40
N ILE A 148 -7.94 14.27 -0.02
CA ILE A 148 -7.18 13.10 0.42
C ILE A 148 -7.13 12.99 1.94
N GLY A 149 -7.35 14.08 2.68
CA GLY A 149 -7.31 14.08 4.14
C GLY A 149 -7.74 15.39 4.76
N PHE A 150 -7.77 15.37 6.09
CA PHE A 150 -8.04 16.52 6.95
C PHE A 150 -7.01 16.60 8.06
N LEU A 151 -6.55 17.81 8.36
CA LEU A 151 -5.80 18.11 9.56
C LEU A 151 -6.64 19.04 10.44
N TYR A 152 -6.96 18.60 11.65
CA TYR A 152 -7.65 19.37 12.66
C TYR A 152 -6.64 19.92 13.65
N LEU A 153 -6.80 21.19 14.01
CA LEU A 153 -5.88 21.92 14.88
C LEU A 153 -6.64 22.53 16.05
N ALA A 154 -6.15 22.28 17.26
CA ALA A 154 -6.54 22.99 18.48
C ALA A 154 -5.43 23.99 18.82
N ALA A 155 -5.74 25.28 18.80
CA ALA A 155 -4.77 26.32 19.09
C ALA A 155 -4.45 26.37 20.59
N HIS A 156 -3.23 26.83 20.92
CA HIS A 156 -2.75 26.91 22.28
C HIS A 156 -3.58 27.92 23.11
N ASP A 157 -4.07 27.52 24.27
CA ASP A 157 -4.90 28.33 25.18
C ASP A 157 -6.11 29.00 24.49
N GLY A 158 -6.64 28.45 23.39
CA GLY A 158 -7.75 29.00 22.63
C GLY A 158 -7.42 30.29 21.87
N GLN A 159 -6.13 30.65 21.74
CA GLN A 159 -5.69 31.78 20.92
C GLN A 159 -5.59 31.34 19.45
N ASP A 160 -5.85 32.29 18.54
CA ASP A 160 -5.68 32.04 17.11
C ASP A 160 -4.18 31.95 16.77
N PHE A 161 -3.85 31.09 15.77
CA PHE A 161 -2.50 31.00 15.23
C PHE A 161 -2.06 32.31 14.57
N ALA A 162 -0.79 32.65 14.76
CA ALA A 162 -0.23 33.84 14.12
C ALA A 162 -0.20 33.67 12.57
N PRO A 163 -0.34 34.76 11.79
CA PRO A 163 -0.32 34.67 10.32
C PRO A 163 0.92 33.96 9.75
N GLU A 164 2.07 34.10 10.42
CA GLU A 164 3.30 33.42 10.02
C GLU A 164 3.26 31.91 10.29
N GLU A 165 2.65 31.48 11.38
CA GLU A 165 2.43 30.08 11.72
C GLU A 165 1.52 29.43 10.68
N LEU A 166 0.44 30.09 10.32
CA LEU A 166 -0.48 29.64 9.27
C LEU A 166 0.22 29.49 7.91
N ARG A 167 1.17 30.37 7.60
CA ARG A 167 1.99 30.25 6.38
C ARG A 167 2.87 28.98 6.39
N TYR A 168 3.47 28.62 7.52
CA TYR A 168 4.23 27.38 7.65
C TYR A 168 3.31 26.17 7.59
N LEU A 169 2.15 26.23 8.24
CA LEU A 169 1.12 25.20 8.14
C LEU A 169 0.77 24.91 6.66
N GLU A 170 0.46 25.96 5.90
CA GLU A 170 0.13 25.82 4.47
C GLU A 170 1.28 25.21 3.67
N LYS A 171 2.52 25.66 3.90
CA LYS A 171 3.70 25.10 3.24
C LYS A 171 3.91 23.61 3.60
N ILE A 172 3.89 23.27 4.88
CA ILE A 172 4.09 21.89 5.35
C ILE A 172 3.02 20.97 4.75
N CYS A 173 1.75 21.35 4.84
CA CYS A 173 0.65 20.59 4.26
C CYS A 173 0.74 20.47 2.73
N TYR A 174 1.15 21.53 2.04
CA TYR A 174 1.35 21.52 0.60
C TYR A 174 2.45 20.54 0.18
N TYR A 175 3.64 20.63 0.78
CA TYR A 175 4.75 19.74 0.45
C TYR A 175 4.49 18.29 0.88
N SER A 176 3.84 18.07 2.02
CA SER A 176 3.40 16.74 2.44
C SER A 176 2.42 16.11 1.45
N SER A 177 1.43 16.87 0.98
CA SER A 177 0.48 16.39 -0.03
C SER A 177 1.17 16.00 -1.34
N TYR A 178 2.19 16.76 -1.73
CA TYR A 178 2.98 16.50 -2.94
C TYR A 178 3.86 15.25 -2.80
N ALA A 179 4.50 15.10 -1.64
CA ALA A 179 5.34 13.93 -1.34
C ALA A 179 4.52 12.66 -1.24
N LEU A 180 3.38 12.68 -0.54
CA LEU A 180 2.44 11.56 -0.45
C LEU A 180 1.96 11.11 -1.83
N ARG A 181 1.67 12.07 -2.70
CA ARG A 181 1.35 11.76 -4.09
C ARG A 181 2.47 11.06 -4.81
N ASN A 182 3.68 11.59 -4.74
CA ASN A 182 4.84 11.01 -5.41
C ASN A 182 5.10 9.58 -4.90
N ALA A 183 5.01 9.37 -3.58
CA ALA A 183 5.09 8.06 -2.96
C ALA A 183 4.01 7.09 -3.51
N ASN A 184 2.77 7.56 -3.62
CA ASN A 184 1.66 6.74 -4.16
C ASN A 184 1.86 6.43 -5.65
N LEU A 185 2.25 7.42 -6.46
CA LEU A 185 2.56 7.20 -7.89
C LEU A 185 3.68 6.18 -8.08
N TYR A 186 4.74 6.30 -7.28
CA TYR A 186 5.86 5.36 -7.31
C TYR A 186 5.42 3.95 -6.92
N GLN A 187 4.67 3.81 -5.82
CA GLN A 187 4.14 2.51 -5.38
C GLN A 187 3.21 1.88 -6.42
N ASN A 188 2.34 2.67 -7.05
CA ASN A 188 1.46 2.17 -8.11
C ASN A 188 2.25 1.74 -9.34
N ALA A 189 3.24 2.53 -9.77
CA ALA A 189 4.13 2.17 -10.87
C ALA A 189 4.95 0.92 -10.54
N TYR A 190 5.47 0.81 -9.31
CA TYR A 190 6.18 -0.37 -8.86
C TYR A 190 5.27 -1.61 -8.87
N ARG A 191 4.08 -1.53 -8.27
CA ARG A 191 3.10 -2.62 -8.31
C ARG A 191 2.79 -3.05 -9.75
N ALA A 192 2.46 -2.10 -10.62
CA ALA A 192 2.21 -2.40 -12.03
C ALA A 192 3.42 -3.05 -12.73
N SER A 193 4.66 -2.75 -12.30
CA SER A 193 5.86 -3.37 -12.86
C SER A 193 6.12 -4.81 -12.41
N ILE A 194 5.51 -5.23 -11.29
CA ILE A 194 5.74 -6.56 -10.68
C ILE A 194 4.50 -7.47 -10.67
N THR A 195 3.32 -6.97 -11.07
CA THR A 195 2.08 -7.76 -11.16
C THR A 195 1.70 -8.04 -12.62
N ASP A 196 0.89 -9.07 -12.82
CA ASP A 196 0.22 -9.38 -14.09
C ASP A 196 -1.16 -8.74 -14.12
N ASP A 197 -1.47 -7.99 -15.18
CA ASP A 197 -2.70 -7.18 -15.29
C ASP A 197 -3.99 -8.02 -15.34
N LEU A 198 -3.93 -9.24 -15.89
CA LEU A 198 -5.11 -10.10 -16.01
C LEU A 198 -5.44 -10.80 -14.69
N THR A 199 -4.42 -11.23 -13.95
CA THR A 199 -4.58 -12.13 -12.80
C THR A 199 -4.39 -11.44 -11.45
N SER A 200 -3.72 -10.28 -11.42
CA SER A 200 -3.26 -9.60 -10.20
C SER A 200 -2.25 -10.41 -9.36
N LEU A 201 -1.84 -11.59 -9.81
CA LEU A 201 -0.67 -12.29 -9.28
C LEU A 201 0.61 -11.53 -9.63
N TYR A 202 1.70 -11.84 -8.96
CA TYR A 202 2.98 -11.31 -9.38
C TYR A 202 3.39 -11.86 -10.75
N ASN A 203 4.15 -11.07 -11.51
CA ASN A 203 4.58 -11.45 -12.84
C ASN A 203 5.88 -12.28 -12.82
N ARG A 204 6.27 -12.80 -13.99
CA ARG A 204 7.46 -13.62 -14.20
C ARG A 204 8.74 -12.94 -13.71
N LYS A 205 8.89 -11.63 -13.92
CA LYS A 205 10.08 -10.89 -13.49
C LYS A 205 10.22 -10.95 -11.97
N HIS A 206 9.14 -10.69 -11.27
CA HIS A 206 9.14 -10.72 -9.81
C HIS A 206 9.31 -12.14 -9.24
N ALA A 207 8.86 -13.17 -9.97
CA ALA A 207 9.13 -14.57 -9.60
C ALA A 207 10.65 -14.85 -9.53
N PHE A 208 11.42 -14.44 -10.55
CA PHE A 208 12.88 -14.60 -10.52
C PHE A 208 13.52 -13.85 -9.36
N GLU A 209 13.11 -12.61 -9.11
CA GLU A 209 13.62 -11.81 -7.98
C GLU A 209 13.38 -12.50 -6.63
N CYS A 210 12.20 -13.08 -6.43
CA CYS A 210 11.84 -13.79 -5.20
C CYS A 210 12.59 -15.12 -5.04
N ILE A 211 12.72 -15.91 -6.12
CA ILE A 211 13.48 -17.16 -6.13
C ILE A 211 14.96 -16.90 -5.83
N ASP A 212 15.57 -15.90 -6.49
CA ASP A 212 16.94 -15.49 -6.21
C ASP A 212 17.12 -15.07 -4.75
N HIS A 213 16.17 -14.28 -4.22
CA HIS A 213 16.23 -13.82 -2.85
C HIS A 213 16.20 -14.97 -1.82
N VAL A 214 15.31 -15.96 -1.99
CA VAL A 214 15.27 -17.09 -1.04
C VAL A 214 16.53 -17.95 -1.12
N CYS A 215 17.09 -18.16 -2.31
CA CYS A 215 18.31 -18.92 -2.51
C CYS A 215 19.55 -18.18 -1.94
N GLN A 216 19.71 -16.90 -2.20
CA GLN A 216 20.81 -16.08 -1.66
C GLN A 216 20.79 -16.03 -0.12
N HIS A 217 19.62 -16.02 0.49
CA HIS A 217 19.47 -15.99 1.95
C HIS A 217 19.31 -17.37 2.59
N GLN A 218 19.52 -18.44 1.82
CA GLN A 218 19.40 -19.82 2.27
C GLN A 218 18.08 -20.10 3.01
N LYS A 219 16.97 -19.52 2.54
CA LYS A 219 15.65 -19.69 3.14
C LYS A 219 15.02 -21.00 2.64
N PRO A 220 14.72 -21.97 3.52
CA PRO A 220 14.02 -23.19 3.12
C PRO A 220 12.69 -22.85 2.44
N SER A 221 12.50 -23.34 1.23
CA SER A 221 11.34 -23.02 0.40
C SER A 221 10.96 -24.17 -0.53
N THR A 222 9.68 -24.22 -0.89
CA THR A 222 9.16 -25.14 -1.90
C THR A 222 8.63 -24.34 -3.08
N LEU A 223 9.02 -24.72 -4.29
CA LEU A 223 8.52 -24.14 -5.53
C LEU A 223 7.55 -25.13 -6.17
N ILE A 224 6.34 -24.67 -6.44
CA ILE A 224 5.32 -25.38 -7.19
C ILE A 224 5.16 -24.66 -8.52
N VAL A 225 5.28 -25.41 -9.62
CA VAL A 225 4.90 -24.95 -10.95
C VAL A 225 3.58 -25.63 -11.31
N LEU A 226 2.61 -24.89 -11.81
CA LEU A 226 1.31 -25.38 -12.26
C LEU A 226 1.14 -24.99 -13.73
N ASP A 227 0.69 -25.92 -14.53
CA ASP A 227 0.49 -25.74 -15.97
C ASP A 227 -0.89 -26.30 -16.35
N ILE A 228 -1.67 -25.47 -17.06
CA ILE A 228 -2.99 -25.86 -17.56
C ILE A 228 -2.79 -26.72 -18.80
N ASP A 229 -3.13 -27.98 -18.72
CA ASP A 229 -2.93 -28.92 -19.81
C ASP A 229 -3.79 -28.54 -21.04
N ASP A 230 -3.18 -28.65 -22.22
CA ASP A 230 -3.85 -28.34 -23.49
C ASP A 230 -4.52 -26.97 -23.60
N PHE A 231 -4.02 -25.97 -22.85
CA PHE A 231 -4.59 -24.62 -22.85
C PHE A 231 -4.67 -23.98 -24.25
N LYS A 232 -3.71 -24.27 -25.11
CA LYS A 232 -3.74 -23.79 -26.51
C LYS A 232 -4.98 -24.32 -27.23
N LEU A 233 -5.30 -25.62 -27.08
CA LEU A 233 -6.50 -26.21 -27.69
C LEU A 233 -7.77 -25.64 -27.08
N TYR A 234 -7.79 -25.41 -25.76
CA TYR A 234 -8.89 -24.72 -25.08
C TYR A 234 -9.13 -23.33 -25.69
N ASN A 235 -8.06 -22.56 -25.90
CA ASN A 235 -8.15 -21.23 -26.49
C ASN A 235 -8.64 -21.27 -27.96
N GLU A 236 -8.23 -22.27 -28.74
CA GLU A 236 -8.73 -22.47 -30.11
C GLU A 236 -10.23 -22.83 -30.16
N LEU A 237 -10.73 -23.56 -29.17
CA LEU A 237 -12.13 -24.02 -29.12
C LEU A 237 -13.08 -22.96 -28.56
N TYR A 238 -12.67 -22.26 -27.48
CA TYR A 238 -13.55 -21.36 -26.75
C TYR A 238 -13.24 -19.87 -26.95
N GLY A 239 -12.11 -19.56 -27.58
CA GLY A 239 -11.66 -18.19 -27.89
C GLY A 239 -10.98 -17.50 -26.72
N ALA A 240 -10.37 -16.34 -27.04
CA ALA A 240 -9.50 -15.60 -26.11
C ALA A 240 -10.23 -15.12 -24.84
N GLN A 241 -11.48 -14.65 -24.99
CA GLN A 241 -12.23 -14.12 -23.83
C GLN A 241 -12.51 -15.19 -22.77
N GLU A 242 -12.88 -16.40 -23.21
CA GLU A 242 -13.13 -17.50 -22.26
C GLU A 242 -11.83 -18.04 -21.67
N SER A 243 -10.75 -18.04 -22.43
CA SER A 243 -9.41 -18.36 -21.95
C SER A 243 -8.94 -17.35 -20.87
N ASP A 244 -9.15 -16.07 -21.10
CA ASP A 244 -8.85 -15.04 -20.09
C ASP A 244 -9.69 -15.21 -18.81
N ASN A 245 -10.96 -15.59 -18.95
CA ASN A 245 -11.83 -15.90 -17.82
C ASN A 245 -11.32 -17.12 -17.03
N LEU A 246 -10.84 -18.16 -17.72
CA LEU A 246 -10.25 -19.33 -17.09
C LEU A 246 -8.99 -18.97 -16.32
N ILE A 247 -8.06 -18.24 -16.94
CA ILE A 247 -6.82 -17.76 -16.33
C ILE A 247 -7.11 -16.89 -15.09
N HIS A 248 -8.10 -15.99 -15.20
CA HIS A 248 -8.50 -15.17 -14.06
C HIS A 248 -9.07 -16.02 -12.90
N ARG A 249 -9.94 -16.97 -13.18
CA ARG A 249 -10.48 -17.91 -12.17
C ARG A 249 -9.37 -18.72 -11.51
N PHE A 250 -8.43 -19.23 -12.31
CA PHE A 250 -7.28 -19.96 -11.81
C PHE A 250 -6.46 -19.16 -10.80
N ALA A 251 -6.16 -17.91 -11.15
CA ALA A 251 -5.45 -17.00 -10.26
C ALA A 251 -6.20 -16.71 -8.95
N GLN A 252 -7.53 -16.56 -9.01
CA GLN A 252 -8.35 -16.38 -7.81
C GLN A 252 -8.32 -17.59 -6.88
N VAL A 253 -8.35 -18.79 -7.44
CA VAL A 253 -8.21 -20.03 -6.65
C VAL A 253 -6.84 -20.10 -6.01
N ILE A 254 -5.76 -19.81 -6.74
CA ILE A 254 -4.40 -19.76 -6.16
C ILE A 254 -4.38 -18.81 -4.96
N LEU A 255 -4.90 -17.56 -5.10
CA LEU A 255 -4.92 -16.57 -4.04
C LEU A 255 -5.72 -17.01 -2.80
N GLN A 256 -6.74 -17.84 -2.97
CA GLN A 256 -7.55 -18.36 -1.87
C GLN A 256 -6.89 -19.53 -1.13
N GLU A 257 -6.13 -20.36 -1.85
CA GLU A 257 -5.55 -21.58 -1.32
C GLU A 257 -4.14 -21.42 -0.72
N ILE A 258 -3.42 -20.35 -1.11
CA ILE A 258 -2.09 -20.08 -0.56
C ILE A 258 -2.19 -19.30 0.78
N SER A 259 -1.22 -19.53 1.65
CA SER A 259 -1.13 -18.78 2.92
C SER A 259 -0.57 -17.36 2.72
N SER A 260 -0.71 -16.51 3.72
CA SER A 260 -0.13 -15.15 3.70
C SER A 260 1.40 -15.11 3.66
N LYS A 261 2.07 -16.24 3.85
CA LYS A 261 3.53 -16.38 3.76
C LYS A 261 4.00 -16.87 2.39
N ASP A 262 3.08 -17.36 1.57
CA ASP A 262 3.35 -17.89 0.24
C ASP A 262 3.13 -16.80 -0.81
N ILE A 263 3.75 -16.95 -1.97
CA ILE A 263 3.68 -15.97 -3.04
C ILE A 263 3.26 -16.67 -4.33
N GLY A 264 2.20 -16.16 -4.97
CA GLY A 264 1.70 -16.65 -6.25
C GLY A 264 2.12 -15.77 -7.42
N PHE A 265 2.48 -16.41 -8.55
CA PHE A 265 2.96 -15.72 -9.75
C PHE A 265 2.26 -16.27 -11.00
N ARG A 266 2.05 -15.41 -11.99
CA ARG A 266 1.81 -15.82 -13.36
C ARG A 266 3.13 -15.85 -14.11
N PHE A 267 3.60 -17.02 -14.51
CA PHE A 267 4.93 -17.21 -15.09
C PHE A 267 4.91 -17.27 -16.63
N GLY A 268 3.84 -17.81 -17.19
CA GLY A 268 3.61 -17.91 -18.63
C GLY A 268 2.17 -17.58 -19.01
N ALA A 269 1.76 -17.96 -20.21
CA ALA A 269 0.41 -17.80 -20.68
C ALA A 269 -0.59 -18.61 -19.83
N ASP A 270 -0.22 -19.85 -19.56
CA ASP A 270 -0.93 -20.92 -18.86
C ASP A 270 -0.15 -21.53 -17.71
N GLU A 271 1.02 -20.94 -17.39
CA GLU A 271 1.91 -21.39 -16.32
C GLU A 271 1.85 -20.45 -15.11
N PHE A 272 1.73 -21.04 -13.94
CA PHE A 272 1.72 -20.35 -12.65
C PHE A 272 2.78 -20.93 -11.72
N LEU A 273 3.33 -20.08 -10.84
CA LEU A 273 4.23 -20.51 -9.78
C LEU A 273 3.65 -20.17 -8.41
N ILE A 274 3.97 -21.02 -7.43
CA ILE A 274 3.75 -20.74 -6.03
C ILE A 274 5.07 -20.97 -5.29
N LEU A 275 5.60 -19.93 -4.68
CA LEU A 275 6.75 -20.03 -3.79
C LEU A 275 6.24 -20.13 -2.36
N LYS A 276 6.35 -21.32 -1.77
CA LYS A 276 5.91 -21.60 -0.40
C LYS A 276 7.08 -21.47 0.58
N ALA A 277 6.79 -20.95 1.76
CA ALA A 277 7.74 -20.96 2.87
C ALA A 277 7.85 -22.36 3.48
N GLY A 278 9.09 -22.86 3.65
CA GLY A 278 9.37 -24.19 4.18
C GLY A 278 9.51 -25.28 3.11
N THR A 279 9.87 -26.48 3.55
CA THR A 279 10.20 -27.64 2.68
C THR A 279 9.20 -28.81 2.84
N ASP A 280 7.99 -28.53 3.31
CA ASP A 280 6.95 -29.57 3.51
C ASP A 280 6.31 -29.96 2.18
N ILE A 281 6.78 -31.11 1.64
CA ILE A 281 6.31 -31.67 0.37
C ILE A 281 4.86 -32.14 0.48
N ASP A 282 4.46 -32.72 1.61
CA ASP A 282 3.10 -33.24 1.79
C ASP A 282 2.08 -32.09 1.79
N GLU A 283 2.41 -30.96 2.45
CA GLU A 283 1.58 -29.75 2.39
C GLU A 283 1.59 -29.13 0.98
N ALA A 284 2.72 -29.15 0.27
CA ALA A 284 2.78 -28.66 -1.11
C ALA A 284 1.88 -29.51 -2.05
N CYS A 285 1.95 -30.85 -1.93
CA CYS A 285 1.06 -31.77 -2.67
C CYS A 285 -0.41 -31.55 -2.30
N SER A 286 -0.71 -31.33 -1.02
CA SER A 286 -2.06 -31.05 -0.54
C SER A 286 -2.59 -29.72 -1.09
N CYS A 287 -1.74 -28.70 -1.14
CA CYS A 287 -2.07 -27.40 -1.76
C CYS A 287 -2.40 -27.56 -3.26
N CYS A 288 -1.56 -28.30 -4.00
CA CYS A 288 -1.84 -28.60 -5.41
C CYS A 288 -3.20 -29.30 -5.59
N LYS A 289 -3.50 -30.31 -4.77
CA LYS A 289 -4.79 -31.02 -4.84
C LYS A 289 -5.98 -30.06 -4.60
N ARG A 290 -5.93 -29.25 -3.56
CA ARG A 290 -6.98 -28.26 -3.27
C ARG A 290 -7.19 -27.30 -4.45
N ILE A 291 -6.11 -26.81 -5.07
CA ILE A 291 -6.19 -25.94 -6.25
C ILE A 291 -6.84 -26.66 -7.43
N VAL A 292 -6.38 -27.89 -7.73
CA VAL A 292 -6.93 -28.71 -8.84
C VAL A 292 -8.42 -28.98 -8.62
N ASP A 293 -8.81 -29.43 -7.44
CA ASP A 293 -10.20 -29.71 -7.08
C ASP A 293 -11.08 -28.47 -7.21
N ALA A 294 -10.62 -27.33 -6.65
CA ALA A 294 -11.37 -26.06 -6.71
C ALA A 294 -11.53 -25.53 -8.14
N ILE A 295 -10.56 -25.71 -9.02
CA ILE A 295 -10.67 -25.32 -10.43
C ILE A 295 -11.64 -26.24 -11.17
N THR A 296 -11.56 -27.56 -10.91
CA THR A 296 -12.48 -28.54 -11.51
C THR A 296 -13.92 -28.25 -11.12
N ASP A 297 -14.18 -28.00 -9.85
CA ASP A 297 -15.52 -27.65 -9.33
C ASP A 297 -16.04 -26.29 -9.86
N ALA A 298 -15.15 -25.34 -10.10
CA ALA A 298 -15.51 -24.02 -10.64
C ALA A 298 -15.73 -24.02 -12.18
N THR A 299 -15.39 -25.11 -12.85
CA THR A 299 -15.58 -25.24 -14.30
C THR A 299 -17.04 -25.59 -14.60
N PRO A 300 -17.73 -24.85 -15.49
CA PRO A 300 -19.14 -25.13 -15.79
C PRO A 300 -19.35 -26.54 -16.34
N ALA A 301 -20.35 -27.25 -15.85
CA ALA A 301 -20.69 -28.62 -16.26
C ALA A 301 -21.03 -28.78 -17.76
N ASN A 302 -21.18 -27.68 -18.49
CA ASN A 302 -21.46 -27.66 -19.94
C ASN A 302 -20.21 -27.53 -20.81
N THR A 303 -18.99 -27.53 -20.23
CA THR A 303 -17.77 -27.55 -21.01
C THR A 303 -17.55 -28.98 -21.55
N VAL A 304 -17.39 -29.10 -22.86
CA VAL A 304 -17.12 -30.36 -23.55
C VAL A 304 -15.69 -30.87 -23.21
N TRP A 305 -14.90 -30.07 -22.53
CA TRP A 305 -13.49 -30.30 -22.24
C TRP A 305 -13.22 -30.29 -20.74
N ASP A 306 -12.71 -31.40 -20.25
CA ASP A 306 -12.21 -31.51 -18.87
C ASP A 306 -10.83 -30.86 -18.76
N ILE A 307 -10.77 -29.74 -18.00
CA ILE A 307 -9.51 -29.05 -17.75
C ILE A 307 -8.71 -29.85 -16.75
N THR A 308 -7.51 -30.27 -17.15
CA THR A 308 -6.53 -30.86 -16.25
C THR A 308 -5.35 -29.94 -16.00
N ILE A 309 -4.67 -30.12 -14.87
CA ILE A 309 -3.55 -29.28 -14.43
C ILE A 309 -2.44 -30.25 -14.00
N THR A 310 -1.28 -30.11 -14.63
CA THR A 310 -0.08 -30.81 -14.20
C THR A 310 0.73 -29.91 -13.26
N CYS A 311 1.15 -30.46 -12.11
CA CYS A 311 1.91 -29.73 -11.09
C CYS A 311 3.30 -30.35 -10.93
N GLY A 312 4.33 -29.53 -10.91
CA GLY A 312 5.72 -29.92 -10.62
C GLY A 312 6.22 -29.26 -9.33
N ILE A 313 6.87 -30.02 -8.47
CA ILE A 313 7.33 -29.53 -7.16
C ILE A 313 8.84 -29.75 -7.02
N SER A 314 9.54 -28.71 -6.58
CA SER A 314 10.95 -28.76 -6.18
C SER A 314 11.13 -28.13 -4.79
N VAL A 315 12.23 -28.48 -4.13
CA VAL A 315 12.54 -28.03 -2.76
C VAL A 315 13.96 -27.46 -2.69
N PHE A 316 14.11 -26.38 -1.95
CA PHE A 316 15.37 -25.73 -1.67
C PHE A 316 15.57 -25.65 -0.14
N PRO A 317 16.76 -25.90 0.43
CA PRO A 317 18.02 -26.29 -0.23
C PRO A 317 18.20 -27.82 -0.41
N ASP A 318 17.26 -28.67 0.04
CA ASP A 318 17.45 -30.10 0.20
C ASP A 318 17.69 -30.83 -1.13
N ILE A 319 17.07 -30.35 -2.22
CA ILE A 319 17.15 -30.96 -3.56
C ILE A 319 17.85 -30.02 -4.55
N SER A 320 17.60 -28.74 -4.44
CA SER A 320 18.15 -27.69 -5.32
C SER A 320 19.20 -26.87 -4.59
N THR A 321 20.25 -26.45 -5.29
CA THR A 321 21.42 -25.75 -4.69
C THR A 321 21.44 -24.26 -4.95
N ASP A 322 20.72 -23.81 -5.96
CA ASP A 322 20.64 -22.42 -6.42
C ASP A 322 19.31 -22.12 -7.12
N ALA A 323 19.08 -20.88 -7.48
CA ALA A 323 17.85 -20.44 -8.11
C ALA A 323 17.58 -21.12 -9.46
N ALA A 324 18.62 -21.35 -10.25
CA ALA A 324 18.49 -21.98 -11.58
C ALA A 324 18.06 -23.44 -11.44
N SER A 325 18.73 -24.20 -10.56
CA SER A 325 18.36 -25.60 -10.28
C SER A 325 16.99 -25.71 -9.61
N PHE A 326 16.63 -24.74 -8.76
CA PHE A 326 15.34 -24.74 -8.06
C PHE A 326 14.16 -24.62 -9.04
N LEU A 327 14.24 -23.72 -10.01
CA LEU A 327 13.22 -23.60 -11.06
C LEU A 327 13.29 -24.79 -12.04
N HIS A 328 14.47 -25.10 -12.53
CA HIS A 328 14.67 -26.20 -13.49
C HIS A 328 14.12 -27.53 -12.98
N ASN A 329 14.38 -27.88 -11.73
CA ASN A 329 13.90 -29.12 -11.14
C ASN A 329 12.37 -29.18 -11.07
N ALA A 330 11.70 -28.06 -10.77
CA ALA A 330 10.24 -27.99 -10.79
C ALA A 330 9.67 -28.12 -12.22
N GLU A 331 10.32 -27.50 -13.22
CA GLU A 331 9.96 -27.65 -14.65
C GLU A 331 10.18 -29.08 -15.14
N GLN A 332 11.25 -29.74 -14.71
CA GLN A 332 11.48 -31.17 -15.03
C GLN A 332 10.39 -32.04 -14.43
N ALA A 333 9.96 -31.80 -13.20
CA ALA A 333 8.85 -32.51 -12.59
C ALA A 333 7.56 -32.42 -13.44
N ILE A 334 7.22 -31.19 -13.92
CA ILE A 334 6.08 -31.03 -14.85
C ILE A 334 6.27 -31.83 -16.13
N TYR A 335 7.47 -31.77 -16.73
CA TYR A 335 7.75 -32.50 -17.98
C TYR A 335 7.49 -34.01 -17.83
N TYR A 336 7.98 -34.62 -16.75
CA TYR A 336 7.74 -36.05 -16.48
C TYR A 336 6.30 -36.32 -16.10
N GLY A 337 5.66 -35.45 -15.35
CA GLY A 337 4.23 -35.53 -15.05
C GLY A 337 3.37 -35.53 -16.32
N LYS A 338 3.65 -34.68 -17.29
CA LYS A 338 2.95 -34.66 -18.57
C LYS A 338 3.19 -35.93 -19.41
N GLN A 339 4.38 -36.53 -19.33
CA GLN A 339 4.67 -37.80 -20.00
C GLN A 339 3.98 -39.01 -19.33
N ALA A 340 3.86 -39.01 -18.02
CA ALA A 340 3.17 -40.06 -17.28
C ALA A 340 1.64 -40.07 -17.45
N GLY A 341 1.10 -39.00 -18.04
CA GLY A 341 -0.33 -38.79 -18.27
C GLY A 341 -0.82 -37.56 -17.51
N LYS A 342 -1.06 -36.48 -18.20
CA LYS A 342 -1.47 -35.16 -17.70
C LYS A 342 -2.39 -35.17 -16.47
N GLY A 343 -2.54 -34.07 -15.79
CA GLY A 343 -3.45 -33.94 -14.64
C GLY A 343 -2.91 -34.58 -13.36
N ASN A 344 -1.61 -34.61 -13.17
CA ASN A 344 -0.98 -35.22 -11.99
C ASN A 344 -0.06 -34.23 -11.25
N ILE A 345 0.42 -34.63 -10.08
CA ILE A 345 1.34 -33.90 -9.24
C ILE A 345 2.63 -34.71 -9.14
N GLU A 346 3.72 -34.17 -9.67
CA GLU A 346 5.02 -34.82 -9.65
C GLU A 346 6.00 -34.01 -8.77
N VAL A 347 6.74 -34.70 -7.91
CA VAL A 347 7.80 -34.11 -7.08
C VAL A 347 9.14 -34.48 -7.70
N TYR A 348 9.97 -33.49 -8.00
CA TYR A 348 11.30 -33.72 -8.51
C TYR A 348 12.13 -34.54 -7.54
N ARG A 349 12.81 -35.56 -8.08
CA ARG A 349 13.79 -36.39 -7.35
C ARG A 349 15.03 -36.55 -8.23
N PRO A 350 16.24 -36.48 -7.65
CA PRO A 350 17.45 -36.78 -8.42
C PRO A 350 17.34 -38.17 -9.10
N GLY A 351 17.63 -38.22 -10.38
CA GLY A 351 17.48 -39.47 -11.19
C GLY A 351 16.08 -39.69 -11.77
N ILE A 352 15.19 -38.70 -11.72
CA ILE A 352 13.87 -38.80 -12.39
C ILE A 352 14.04 -38.99 -13.90
N ASP A 353 15.16 -38.57 -14.49
CA ASP A 353 15.53 -38.70 -15.91
C ASP A 353 15.79 -40.14 -16.32
N GLU A 354 16.19 -41.03 -15.38
CA GLU A 354 16.54 -42.42 -15.65
C GLU A 354 15.32 -43.33 -15.87
N ARG A 355 14.13 -42.88 -15.43
CA ARG A 355 12.88 -43.65 -15.58
C ARG A 355 12.34 -43.72 -17.01
N SER A 356 12.76 -42.80 -17.88
CA SER A 356 12.30 -42.74 -19.27
C SER A 356 13.03 -43.75 -20.20
N HIS A 357 13.98 -44.52 -19.70
CA HIS A 357 14.81 -45.47 -20.47
C HIS A 357 14.63 -46.91 -20.04
N ASP A 358 13.65 -47.22 -19.21
CA ASP A 358 13.34 -48.62 -18.90
C ASP A 358 12.28 -49.13 -19.89
N PRO A 359 12.64 -49.98 -20.88
CA PRO A 359 11.73 -50.43 -21.92
C PRO A 359 10.78 -51.56 -21.44
N ASP A 360 10.79 -51.91 -20.15
CA ASP A 360 10.05 -53.05 -19.58
C ASP A 360 8.93 -52.64 -18.58
N ILE A 361 8.38 -51.42 -18.66
CA ILE A 361 7.16 -51.06 -17.93
C ILE A 361 6.08 -50.56 -18.89
#